data_9365c1c56ba079bc2dbec1086f24a984
#
_entry.id   9365c1c56ba079bc2dbec1086f24a984
#
_cell.length_a   1.000
_cell.length_b   1.000
_cell.length_c   1.000
_cell.angle_alpha   90.00
_cell.angle_beta   90.00
_cell.angle_gamma   90.00
#
_symmetry.space_group_name_H-M   'P 1'
#
loop_
_entity.id
_entity.type
_entity.pdbx_description
1 polymer ?
#
loop_
_entity_poly.entity_id
_entity_poly.type
_entity_poly.pdbx_seq_one_letter_code
_entity_poly.pdbx_strand_id
1 'polypeptide(L)'
;HFYGYGELRTGQPVIVDIFPRDGRTRYNGDCTRTVVHGDIPDEVKRMHAAVRAAKAAAESVIKVGATGEAVHRATVQAMLDAGYGWGLPKADSPLSYCAITHGTGHGIGIDVHEPPLLDLKGPPLLAGEALTVEPGLYRRDLGGVRIEDMVIVTQNGFENLNRLGDGLSWK
;
A
#
# COMPACT_ATOMS: atom_id res chain seq x y z
N HIS A 1 -7.24 2.30 -11.05
CA HIS A 1 -6.44 3.52 -11.08
C HIS A 1 -7.19 4.63 -11.79
N PHE A 2 -7.45 5.73 -11.09
CA PHE A 2 -8.06 6.92 -11.65
C PHE A 2 -7.14 8.10 -11.41
N TYR A 3 -7.01 8.97 -12.39
CA TYR A 3 -6.40 10.27 -12.17
C TYR A 3 -7.24 11.06 -11.18
N GLY A 4 -6.60 11.68 -10.19
CA GLY A 4 -7.28 12.61 -9.29
C GLY A 4 -7.85 13.79 -10.08
N TYR A 5 -9.00 14.26 -9.66
CA TYR A 5 -9.63 15.46 -10.24
C TYR A 5 -10.23 16.30 -9.12
N GLY A 6 -10.43 17.59 -9.40
CA GLY A 6 -11.00 18.53 -8.44
C GLY A 6 -9.94 19.29 -7.65
N GLU A 7 -10.40 20.08 -6.69
CA GLU A 7 -9.55 20.92 -5.86
C GLU A 7 -8.90 20.12 -4.72
N LEU A 8 -7.62 20.35 -4.48
CA LEU A 8 -6.95 19.89 -3.26
C LEU A 8 -7.34 20.84 -2.11
N ARG A 9 -7.83 20.29 -1.02
CA ARG A 9 -8.30 21.06 0.14
C ARG A 9 -7.46 20.77 1.38
N THR A 10 -7.23 21.82 2.15
CA THR A 10 -6.58 21.72 3.48
C THR A 10 -7.35 20.74 4.38
N GLY A 11 -6.60 19.90 5.13
CA GLY A 11 -7.18 18.93 6.05
C GLY A 11 -7.67 17.63 5.40
N GLN A 12 -7.57 17.50 4.08
CA GLN A 12 -7.91 16.26 3.37
C GLN A 12 -6.67 15.43 3.04
N PRO A 13 -6.72 14.09 3.15
CA PRO A 13 -5.63 13.23 2.72
C PRO A 13 -5.53 13.23 1.19
N VAL A 14 -4.31 13.37 0.70
CA VAL A 14 -3.96 13.26 -0.71
C VAL A 14 -3.00 12.09 -0.87
N ILE A 15 -3.40 11.08 -1.64
CA ILE A 15 -2.54 9.98 -2.04
C ILE A 15 -1.74 10.45 -3.26
N VAL A 16 -0.42 10.45 -3.13
CA VAL A 16 0.53 10.75 -4.20
C VAL A 16 1.20 9.44 -4.59
N ASP A 17 0.84 8.94 -5.76
CA ASP A 17 1.28 7.67 -6.30
C ASP A 17 2.09 7.94 -7.57
N ILE A 18 3.37 7.56 -7.55
CA ILE A 18 4.35 7.91 -8.58
C ILE A 18 5.03 6.65 -9.09
N PHE A 19 4.84 6.33 -10.36
CA PHE A 19 5.39 5.16 -11.04
C PHE A 19 6.22 5.56 -12.28
N PRO A 20 7.43 6.13 -12.09
CA PRO A 20 8.30 6.54 -13.19
C PRO A 20 8.91 5.34 -13.89
N ARG A 21 9.21 5.52 -15.18
CA ARG A 21 9.94 4.54 -15.99
C ARG A 21 11.29 5.07 -16.40
N ASP A 22 12.35 4.29 -16.16
CA ASP A 22 13.68 4.63 -16.66
C ASP A 22 13.73 4.56 -18.19
N GLY A 23 14.15 5.65 -18.82
CA GLY A 23 14.13 5.77 -20.29
C GLY A 23 15.10 4.81 -21.00
N ARG A 24 16.18 4.37 -20.34
CA ARG A 24 17.22 3.51 -20.90
C ARG A 24 16.96 2.04 -20.62
N THR A 25 16.74 1.68 -19.38
CA THR A 25 16.55 0.29 -18.94
C THR A 25 15.13 -0.18 -19.12
N ARG A 26 14.17 0.74 -19.15
CA ARG A 26 12.73 0.50 -19.27
C ARG A 26 12.08 -0.11 -18.02
N TYR A 27 12.82 -0.28 -16.94
CA TYR A 27 12.27 -0.67 -15.66
C TYR A 27 11.43 0.45 -15.04
N ASN A 28 10.33 0.05 -14.41
CA ASN A 28 9.46 0.94 -13.65
C ASN A 28 9.94 1.04 -12.20
N GLY A 29 9.71 2.22 -11.60
CA GLY A 29 9.70 2.43 -10.17
C GLY A 29 8.28 2.61 -9.69
N ASP A 30 8.03 2.47 -8.39
CA ASP A 30 6.73 2.70 -7.79
C ASP A 30 6.87 3.19 -6.35
N CYS A 31 6.07 4.16 -5.97
CA CYS A 31 6.10 4.69 -4.62
C CYS A 31 4.84 5.51 -4.33
N THR A 32 4.12 5.16 -3.29
CA THR A 32 3.00 5.95 -2.78
C THR A 32 3.28 6.54 -1.42
N ARG A 33 2.88 7.80 -1.24
CA ARG A 33 2.78 8.47 0.06
C ARG A 33 1.43 9.16 0.18
N THR A 34 0.91 9.22 1.41
CA THR A 34 -0.25 10.05 1.72
C THR A 34 0.19 11.27 2.48
N VAL A 35 -0.27 12.44 2.05
CA VAL A 35 0.06 13.72 2.66
C VAL A 35 -1.20 14.53 2.98
N VAL A 36 -1.11 15.40 3.97
CA VAL A 36 -2.16 16.34 4.36
C VAL A 36 -1.53 17.71 4.55
N HIS A 37 -2.10 18.71 3.87
CA HIS A 37 -1.75 20.11 4.11
C HIS A 37 -2.61 20.69 5.22
N GLY A 38 -1.99 21.34 6.21
CA GLY A 38 -2.69 21.92 7.37
C GLY A 38 -2.99 20.91 8.47
N ASP A 39 -4.11 21.08 9.17
CA ASP A 39 -4.50 20.24 10.29
C ASP A 39 -4.88 18.83 9.83
N ILE A 40 -4.25 17.83 10.43
CA ILE A 40 -4.45 16.43 10.08
C ILE A 40 -5.60 15.88 10.95
N PRO A 41 -6.72 15.41 10.35
CA PRO A 41 -7.81 14.81 11.10
C PRO A 41 -7.35 13.58 11.90
N ASP A 42 -7.87 13.39 13.10
CA ASP A 42 -7.45 12.29 13.97
C ASP A 42 -7.74 10.91 13.36
N GLU A 43 -8.84 10.78 12.61
CA GLU A 43 -9.10 9.54 11.89
C GLU A 43 -8.04 9.26 10.83
N VAL A 44 -7.58 10.26 10.09
CA VAL A 44 -6.49 10.08 9.10
C VAL A 44 -5.19 9.65 9.79
N LYS A 45 -4.89 10.20 10.98
CA LYS A 45 -3.75 9.74 11.79
C LYS A 45 -3.89 8.28 12.21
N ARG A 46 -5.10 7.86 12.63
CA ARG A 46 -5.37 6.45 12.99
C ARG A 46 -5.25 5.52 11.78
N MET A 47 -5.85 5.88 10.64
CA MET A 47 -5.71 5.13 9.38
C MET A 47 -4.24 4.98 8.98
N HIS A 48 -3.49 6.07 9.06
CA HIS A 48 -2.06 6.06 8.71
C HIS A 48 -1.24 5.15 9.63
N ALA A 49 -1.50 5.19 10.94
CA ALA A 49 -0.84 4.29 11.90
C ALA A 49 -1.16 2.82 11.60
N ALA A 50 -2.42 2.50 11.25
CA ALA A 50 -2.84 1.15 10.87
C ALA A 50 -2.19 0.70 9.55
N VAL A 51 -2.11 1.56 8.54
CA VAL A 51 -1.43 1.27 7.27
C VAL A 51 0.06 1.00 7.49
N ARG A 52 0.74 1.79 8.32
CA ARG A 52 2.15 1.54 8.70
C ARG A 52 2.32 0.19 9.40
N ALA A 53 1.45 -0.14 10.33
CA ALA A 53 1.49 -1.42 11.03
C ALA A 53 1.25 -2.59 10.06
N ALA A 54 0.30 -2.46 9.14
CA ALA A 54 0.01 -3.47 8.13
C ALA A 54 1.17 -3.64 7.14
N LYS A 55 1.83 -2.53 6.74
CA LYS A 55 3.04 -2.59 5.90
C LYS A 55 4.17 -3.35 6.62
N ALA A 56 4.43 -3.03 7.88
CA ALA A 56 5.43 -3.74 8.68
C ALA A 56 5.08 -5.23 8.86
N ALA A 57 3.79 -5.57 9.04
CA ALA A 57 3.34 -6.96 9.11
C ALA A 57 3.57 -7.69 7.78
N ALA A 58 3.26 -7.09 6.64
CA ALA A 58 3.56 -7.62 5.31
C ALA A 58 5.07 -7.88 5.14
N GLU A 59 5.89 -6.88 5.42
CA GLU A 59 7.34 -6.92 5.29
C GLU A 59 7.97 -8.01 6.18
N SER A 60 7.43 -8.26 7.37
CA SER A 60 7.92 -9.31 8.27
C SER A 60 7.78 -10.74 7.73
N VAL A 61 6.90 -10.95 6.76
CA VAL A 61 6.65 -12.25 6.11
C VAL A 61 7.48 -12.43 4.84
N ILE A 62 7.90 -11.34 4.18
CA ILE A 62 8.58 -11.39 2.89
C ILE A 62 9.96 -12.04 3.02
N LYS A 63 10.12 -13.17 2.34
CA LYS A 63 11.37 -13.89 2.12
C LYS A 63 11.17 -14.97 1.08
N VAL A 64 12.23 -15.57 0.58
CA VAL A 64 12.14 -16.71 -0.35
C VAL A 64 11.27 -17.83 0.24
N GLY A 65 10.33 -18.32 -0.56
CA GLY A 65 9.40 -19.40 -0.23
C GLY A 65 8.16 -18.99 0.58
N ALA A 66 8.11 -17.77 1.14
CA ALA A 66 6.83 -17.23 1.63
C ALA A 66 5.88 -17.01 0.45
N THR A 67 4.58 -17.23 0.64
CA THR A 67 3.61 -17.01 -0.44
C THR A 67 3.11 -15.56 -0.45
N GLY A 68 2.79 -15.03 -1.63
CA GLY A 68 2.10 -13.74 -1.76
C GLY A 68 0.81 -13.70 -0.95
N GLU A 69 0.10 -14.85 -0.86
CA GLU A 69 -1.07 -14.98 0.00
C GLU A 69 -0.74 -14.82 1.50
N ALA A 70 0.36 -15.39 1.98
CA ALA A 70 0.77 -15.23 3.38
C ALA A 70 1.08 -13.77 3.72
N VAL A 71 1.74 -13.04 2.81
CA VAL A 71 2.00 -11.61 2.93
C VAL A 71 0.69 -10.83 2.99
N HIS A 72 -0.24 -11.10 2.07
CA HIS A 72 -1.55 -10.43 2.05
C HIS A 72 -2.36 -10.71 3.32
N ARG A 73 -2.39 -11.96 3.79
CA ARG A 73 -3.09 -12.31 5.03
C ARG A 73 -2.53 -11.60 6.26
N ALA A 74 -1.21 -11.44 6.35
CA ALA A 74 -0.58 -10.69 7.44
C ALA A 74 -1.00 -9.20 7.41
N THR A 75 -1.05 -8.60 6.21
CA THR A 75 -1.56 -7.25 5.99
C THR A 75 -2.99 -7.08 6.45
N VAL A 76 -3.88 -7.96 5.95
CA VAL A 76 -5.32 -7.94 6.29
C VAL A 76 -5.53 -8.11 7.79
N GLN A 77 -4.82 -9.06 8.42
CA GLN A 77 -4.94 -9.28 9.86
C GLN A 77 -4.58 -8.03 10.67
N ALA A 78 -3.47 -7.36 10.32
CA ALA A 78 -3.08 -6.12 11.00
C ALA A 78 -4.14 -5.00 10.84
N MET A 79 -4.81 -4.91 9.67
CA MET A 79 -5.91 -3.97 9.46
C MET A 79 -7.13 -4.32 10.32
N LEU A 80 -7.50 -5.60 10.40
CA LEU A 80 -8.61 -6.08 11.25
C LEU A 80 -8.33 -5.85 12.73
N ASP A 81 -7.11 -6.11 13.20
CA ASP A 81 -6.69 -5.88 14.59
C ASP A 81 -6.74 -4.38 14.97
N ALA A 82 -6.52 -3.51 13.98
CA ALA A 82 -6.69 -2.06 14.13
C ALA A 82 -8.15 -1.59 14.05
N GLY A 83 -9.12 -2.50 13.87
CA GLY A 83 -10.56 -2.20 13.83
C GLY A 83 -11.10 -1.79 12.46
N TYR A 84 -10.33 -1.99 11.39
CA TYR A 84 -10.75 -1.69 10.02
C TYR A 84 -11.28 -2.94 9.30
N GLY A 85 -11.96 -2.74 8.17
CA GLY A 85 -12.55 -3.82 7.39
C GLY A 85 -11.62 -4.38 6.30
N TRP A 86 -12.10 -5.44 5.65
CA TRP A 86 -11.50 -6.03 4.47
C TRP A 86 -12.57 -6.26 3.39
N GLY A 87 -12.25 -5.85 2.17
CA GLY A 87 -13.11 -5.99 1.00
C GLY A 87 -13.93 -4.75 0.68
N LEU A 88 -14.55 -4.79 -0.49
CA LEU A 88 -15.35 -3.68 -1.00
C LEU A 88 -16.59 -3.41 -0.12
N PRO A 89 -17.00 -2.13 0.04
CA PRO A 89 -18.23 -1.80 0.72
C PRO A 89 -19.44 -2.40 -0.02
N LYS A 90 -20.39 -2.94 0.72
CA LYS A 90 -21.68 -3.37 0.20
C LYS A 90 -22.58 -2.16 -0.09
N ALA A 91 -23.68 -2.38 -0.80
CA ALA A 91 -24.61 -1.30 -1.15
C ALA A 91 -25.20 -0.59 0.08
N ASP A 92 -25.38 -1.30 1.19
CA ASP A 92 -25.90 -0.82 2.47
C ASP A 92 -24.83 -0.42 3.48
N SER A 93 -23.55 -0.51 3.10
CA SER A 93 -22.46 -0.08 3.99
C SER A 93 -22.50 1.41 4.24
N PRO A 94 -22.30 1.85 5.49
CA PRO A 94 -22.26 3.29 5.82
C PRO A 94 -21.10 3.97 5.09
N LEU A 95 -21.18 5.29 4.88
CA LEU A 95 -20.11 6.06 4.26
C LEU A 95 -18.79 6.00 5.07
N SER A 96 -18.91 5.77 6.38
CA SER A 96 -17.79 5.58 7.30
C SER A 96 -17.16 4.19 7.26
N TYR A 97 -17.67 3.25 6.44
CA TYR A 97 -16.99 1.97 6.24
C TYR A 97 -15.59 2.21 5.69
N CYS A 98 -14.59 1.72 6.41
CA CYS A 98 -13.18 1.90 6.09
C CYS A 98 -12.50 0.53 6.01
N ALA A 99 -11.87 0.23 4.89
CA ALA A 99 -11.33 -1.10 4.63
C ALA A 99 -10.14 -1.07 3.66
N ILE A 100 -9.31 -2.12 3.72
CA ILE A 100 -8.43 -2.48 2.60
C ILE A 100 -9.28 -3.17 1.52
N THR A 101 -9.19 -2.72 0.28
CA THR A 101 -10.05 -3.12 -0.83
C THR A 101 -9.32 -3.77 -2.00
N HIS A 102 -8.02 -3.99 -1.88
CA HIS A 102 -7.14 -4.55 -2.91
C HIS A 102 -6.07 -5.45 -2.30
N GLY A 103 -5.26 -6.09 -3.12
CA GLY A 103 -4.09 -6.86 -2.70
C GLY A 103 -3.06 -6.01 -1.96
N THR A 104 -2.07 -6.65 -1.37
CA THR A 104 -1.00 -5.93 -0.64
C THR A 104 0.05 -5.35 -1.57
N GLY A 105 0.11 -5.84 -2.81
CA GLY A 105 1.09 -5.41 -3.80
C GLY A 105 1.21 -6.39 -4.96
N HIS A 106 2.18 -6.14 -5.82
CA HIS A 106 2.41 -6.87 -7.07
C HIS A 106 3.90 -6.91 -7.44
N GLY A 107 4.26 -7.78 -8.37
CA GLY A 107 5.54 -7.73 -9.06
C GLY A 107 5.67 -6.46 -9.90
N ILE A 108 6.88 -5.96 -10.04
CA ILE A 108 7.17 -4.78 -10.84
C ILE A 108 8.50 -4.95 -11.58
N GLY A 109 8.52 -4.54 -12.86
CA GLY A 109 9.69 -4.65 -13.69
C GLY A 109 9.53 -3.86 -14.98
N ILE A 110 9.43 -4.56 -16.11
CA ILE A 110 9.17 -3.94 -17.43
C ILE A 110 7.72 -3.46 -17.52
N ASP A 111 6.80 -4.18 -16.91
CA ASP A 111 5.44 -3.70 -16.68
C ASP A 111 5.30 -3.16 -15.26
N VAL A 112 4.42 -2.17 -15.05
CA VAL A 112 4.14 -1.65 -13.71
C VAL A 112 3.51 -2.74 -12.84
N HIS A 113 2.58 -3.51 -13.40
CA HIS A 113 1.93 -4.63 -12.73
C HIS A 113 2.31 -5.93 -13.43
N GLU A 114 3.03 -6.79 -12.75
CA GLU A 114 3.37 -8.13 -13.22
C GLU A 114 3.33 -9.16 -12.05
N PRO A 115 3.29 -10.46 -12.34
CA PRO A 115 3.43 -11.46 -11.27
C PRO A 115 4.79 -11.34 -10.54
N PRO A 116 4.83 -11.80 -9.26
CA PRO A 116 3.75 -12.39 -8.48
C PRO A 116 2.82 -11.34 -7.84
N LEU A 117 1.58 -11.73 -7.52
CA LEU A 117 0.67 -10.88 -6.75
C LEU A 117 0.79 -11.19 -5.25
N LEU A 118 0.84 -10.15 -4.43
CA LEU A 118 0.67 -10.22 -2.98
C LEU A 118 -0.82 -10.13 -2.65
N ASP A 119 -1.55 -11.20 -2.98
CA ASP A 119 -3.00 -11.30 -2.84
C ASP A 119 -3.41 -12.77 -2.59
N LEU A 120 -4.72 -13.04 -2.45
CA LEU A 120 -5.25 -14.39 -2.36
C LEU A 120 -4.72 -15.27 -3.50
N LYS A 121 -4.29 -16.48 -3.15
CA LYS A 121 -3.64 -17.44 -4.08
C LYS A 121 -2.28 -16.96 -4.64
N GLY A 122 -1.70 -15.92 -4.06
CA GLY A 122 -0.35 -15.46 -4.42
C GLY A 122 0.69 -16.58 -4.26
N PRO A 123 1.57 -16.80 -5.27
CA PRO A 123 2.50 -17.92 -5.32
C PRO A 123 3.66 -17.75 -4.30
N PRO A 124 4.51 -18.79 -4.11
CA PRO A 124 5.78 -18.65 -3.39
C PRO A 124 6.69 -17.62 -4.06
N LEU A 125 7.27 -16.75 -3.24
CA LEU A 125 8.20 -15.70 -3.66
C LEU A 125 9.59 -16.29 -3.95
N LEU A 126 10.26 -15.76 -4.97
CA LEU A 126 11.60 -16.17 -5.40
C LEU A 126 12.63 -15.08 -5.07
N ALA A 127 13.89 -15.49 -4.90
CA ALA A 127 14.98 -14.53 -4.72
C ALA A 127 15.14 -13.63 -5.93
N GLY A 128 15.29 -12.33 -5.70
CA GLY A 128 15.49 -11.31 -6.74
C GLY A 128 14.21 -10.76 -7.34
N GLU A 129 13.03 -11.27 -6.96
CA GLU A 129 11.77 -10.64 -7.38
C GLU A 129 11.66 -9.24 -6.79
N ALA A 130 11.29 -8.26 -7.64
CA ALA A 130 10.93 -6.91 -7.25
C ALA A 130 9.43 -6.84 -7.04
N LEU A 131 9.01 -6.35 -5.88
CA LEU A 131 7.61 -6.28 -5.48
C LEU A 131 7.27 -4.88 -4.96
N THR A 132 6.01 -4.46 -5.10
CA THR A 132 5.44 -3.38 -4.30
C THR A 132 4.85 -3.92 -2.99
N VAL A 133 4.87 -3.11 -1.94
CA VAL A 133 4.18 -3.38 -0.67
C VAL A 133 3.40 -2.11 -0.32
N GLU A 134 2.10 -2.12 -0.61
CA GLU A 134 1.27 -0.93 -0.72
C GLU A 134 -0.08 -1.00 0.04
N PRO A 135 -0.12 -1.44 1.30
CA PRO A 135 -1.38 -1.49 2.01
C PRO A 135 -2.07 -0.12 2.05
N GLY A 136 -3.39 -0.13 1.89
CA GLY A 136 -4.19 1.09 1.92
C GLY A 136 -5.52 0.90 2.64
N LEU A 137 -6.02 1.97 3.24
CA LEU A 137 -7.35 2.08 3.83
C LEU A 137 -8.13 3.17 3.12
N TYR A 138 -9.38 2.87 2.79
CA TYR A 138 -10.23 3.78 2.01
C TYR A 138 -11.59 3.93 2.68
N ARG A 139 -12.04 5.18 2.78
CA ARG A 139 -13.29 5.58 3.42
C ARG A 139 -13.99 6.64 2.57
N ARG A 140 -15.24 6.40 2.20
CA ARG A 140 -15.95 7.23 1.19
C ARG A 140 -16.16 8.69 1.61
N ASP A 141 -16.39 8.96 2.88
CA ASP A 141 -16.65 10.32 3.42
C ASP A 141 -15.38 11.06 3.87
N LEU A 142 -14.20 10.43 3.80
CA LEU A 142 -12.95 11.02 4.30
C LEU A 142 -11.81 10.99 3.28
N GLY A 143 -11.74 9.95 2.46
CA GLY A 143 -10.63 9.70 1.54
C GLY A 143 -9.84 8.43 1.88
N GLY A 144 -8.63 8.34 1.37
CA GLY A 144 -7.78 7.17 1.52
C GLY A 144 -6.40 7.47 2.09
N VAL A 145 -5.79 6.44 2.67
CA VAL A 145 -4.39 6.44 3.09
C VAL A 145 -3.72 5.21 2.49
N ARG A 146 -2.63 5.39 1.75
CA ARG A 146 -1.75 4.33 1.25
C ARG A 146 -0.30 4.71 1.45
N ILE A 147 0.51 3.74 1.81
CA ILE A 147 1.97 3.85 1.89
C ILE A 147 2.55 2.68 1.14
N GLU A 148 3.41 2.97 0.20
CA GLU A 148 4.01 1.98 -0.69
C GLU A 148 5.50 2.13 -0.75
N ASP A 149 6.18 1.01 -0.72
CA ASP A 149 7.57 0.88 -1.08
C ASP A 149 7.79 -0.31 -2.01
N MET A 150 8.83 -0.21 -2.84
CA MET A 150 9.37 -1.33 -3.60
C MET A 150 10.39 -2.09 -2.75
N VAL A 151 10.35 -3.41 -2.85
CA VAL A 151 11.30 -4.30 -2.17
C VAL A 151 11.86 -5.35 -3.13
N ILE A 152 13.08 -5.79 -2.88
CA ILE A 152 13.66 -6.97 -3.54
C ILE A 152 13.63 -8.13 -2.54
N VAL A 153 13.06 -9.26 -2.95
CA VAL A 153 13.03 -10.49 -2.13
C VAL A 153 14.43 -11.07 -1.99
N THR A 154 14.85 -11.30 -0.76
CA THR A 154 16.14 -11.96 -0.44
C THR A 154 15.91 -13.31 0.24
N GLN A 155 16.97 -14.10 0.40
CA GLN A 155 16.88 -15.42 1.01
C GLN A 155 16.22 -15.40 2.40
N ASN A 156 16.51 -14.39 3.21
CA ASN A 156 16.07 -14.33 4.60
C ASN A 156 15.19 -13.14 4.93
N GLY A 157 14.71 -12.39 3.92
CA GLY A 157 13.93 -11.18 4.11
C GLY A 157 13.78 -10.39 2.81
N PHE A 158 13.97 -9.09 2.88
CA PHE A 158 13.85 -8.19 1.74
C PHE A 158 14.84 -7.02 1.84
N GLU A 159 15.09 -6.35 0.73
CA GLU A 159 15.77 -5.07 0.64
C GLU A 159 14.76 -3.99 0.20
N ASN A 160 14.54 -2.96 1.02
CA ASN A 160 13.67 -1.84 0.67
C ASN A 160 14.45 -0.84 -0.22
N LEU A 161 13.92 -0.56 -1.41
CA LEU A 161 14.53 0.35 -2.38
C LEU A 161 14.14 1.82 -2.16
N ASN A 162 13.06 2.08 -1.43
CA ASN A 162 12.57 3.42 -1.18
C ASN A 162 13.13 3.97 0.14
N ARG A 163 13.62 5.21 0.10
CA ARG A 163 14.23 5.89 1.26
C ARG A 163 13.50 7.17 1.65
N LEU A 164 12.22 7.27 1.24
CA LEU A 164 11.39 8.44 1.53
C LEU A 164 10.69 8.26 2.88
N GLY A 165 10.64 9.33 3.67
CA GLY A 165 9.81 9.36 4.88
C GLY A 165 8.32 9.13 4.55
N ASP A 166 7.61 8.60 5.51
CA ASP A 166 6.18 8.25 5.38
C ASP A 166 5.25 9.17 6.22
N GLY A 167 5.76 10.30 6.69
CA GLY A 167 4.99 11.25 7.50
C GLY A 167 3.84 11.89 6.71
N LEU A 168 2.71 12.14 7.40
CA LEU A 168 1.50 12.75 6.81
C LEU A 168 1.62 14.24 6.51
N SER A 169 2.46 14.97 7.24
CA SER A 169 2.50 16.43 7.12
C SER A 169 3.15 16.86 5.81
N TRP A 170 2.39 17.60 5.02
CA TRP A 170 2.91 18.36 3.89
C TRP A 170 3.21 19.80 4.36
N LYS A 171 4.49 20.09 4.53
CA LYS A 171 5.00 21.43 4.90
C LYS A 171 5.40 22.20 3.66
#